data_9f0e598cdc1f04068f8905d2e36763e9
#
_entry.id   9f0e598cdc1f04068f8905d2e36763e9
#
_cell.length_a   1.000
_cell.length_b   1.000
_cell.length_c   1.000
_cell.angle_alpha   90.00
_cell.angle_beta   90.00
_cell.angle_gamma   90.00
#
_symmetry.space_group_name_H-M   'P 1'
#
loop_
_entity.id
_entity.type
_entity.pdbx_description
1 polymer ?
#
loop_
_entity_poly.entity_id
_entity_poly.type
_entity_poly.pdbx_seq_one_letter_code
_entity_poly.pdbx_strand_id
1 'polypeptide(L)'
;NRAGGTRLEELTRKLMALGRAEKDEIERRFPKLLRRVGGYNIDQLTADQPNLAKLLVGSEGTLAFSTKVELALQAIPKHRTLGICHFPRFYAAMEATQHIVKLDPSAVELVDRTMIDLARAIPMFKATVDKFVVGQPDALLLVEFAGDDQADCLRRLKDLVTLMGDLGFPGAVVEATDPGFQRAVWDVRAQGLNIMMSMKGEGKPVS
;
A
#
# COMPACT_ATOMS: atom_id res chain seq x y z
N ASN A 1 22.54 45.25 -15.97
CA ASN A 1 23.40 44.18 -15.43
C ASN A 1 22.66 43.40 -14.34
N ARG A 2 21.87 42.38 -14.70
CA ARG A 2 21.35 41.36 -13.78
C ARG A 2 22.27 40.15 -13.90
N ALA A 3 23.41 40.21 -13.24
CA ALA A 3 24.29 39.06 -13.03
C ALA A 3 23.90 38.32 -11.74
N GLY A 4 22.68 37.89 -11.61
CA GLY A 4 22.20 37.08 -10.51
C GLY A 4 20.97 36.32 -10.99
N GLY A 5 21.07 35.01 -11.10
CA GLY A 5 19.94 34.13 -11.41
C GLY A 5 18.81 34.35 -10.42
N THR A 6 17.59 33.97 -10.80
CA THR A 6 16.43 34.03 -9.91
C THR A 6 16.66 33.13 -8.68
N ARG A 7 15.98 33.41 -7.57
CA ARG A 7 16.03 32.56 -6.36
C ARG A 7 15.73 31.10 -6.69
N LEU A 8 14.85 30.85 -7.65
CA LEU A 8 14.52 29.50 -8.12
C LEU A 8 15.72 28.82 -8.79
N GLU A 9 16.45 29.54 -9.65
CA GLU A 9 17.65 28.98 -10.30
C GLU A 9 18.74 28.65 -9.28
N GLU A 10 18.95 29.55 -8.30
CA GLU A 10 19.91 29.30 -7.22
C GLU A 10 19.51 28.04 -6.39
N LEU A 11 18.21 27.91 -6.00
CA LEU A 11 17.71 26.79 -5.26
C LEU A 11 17.86 25.50 -6.06
N THR A 12 17.46 25.51 -7.33
CA THR A 12 17.59 24.35 -8.22
C THR A 12 19.05 23.91 -8.33
N ARG A 13 19.96 24.84 -8.53
CA ARG A 13 21.41 24.56 -8.62
C ARG A 13 21.94 23.93 -7.32
N LYS A 14 21.51 24.43 -6.15
CA LYS A 14 21.91 23.86 -4.83
C LYS A 14 21.37 22.46 -4.63
N LEU A 15 20.09 22.21 -4.96
CA LEU A 15 19.50 20.89 -4.86
C LEU A 15 20.18 19.88 -5.79
N MET A 16 20.44 20.27 -7.03
CA MET A 16 21.15 19.41 -7.97
C MET A 16 22.61 19.14 -7.55
N ALA A 17 23.26 20.11 -6.90
CA ALA A 17 24.60 19.91 -6.34
C ALA A 17 24.57 18.94 -5.15
N LEU A 18 23.55 19.04 -4.28
CA LEU A 18 23.33 18.10 -3.19
C LEU A 18 23.13 16.67 -3.70
N GLY A 19 22.23 16.46 -4.69
CA GLY A 19 22.02 15.14 -5.28
C GLY A 19 23.30 14.52 -5.84
N ARG A 20 24.16 15.33 -6.50
CA ARG A 20 25.45 14.85 -7.01
C ARG A 20 26.44 14.52 -5.88
N ALA A 21 26.50 15.34 -4.84
CA ALA A 21 27.44 15.15 -3.73
C ALA A 21 27.09 13.90 -2.90
N GLU A 22 25.80 13.62 -2.74
CA GLU A 22 25.32 12.52 -1.89
C GLU A 22 24.92 11.26 -2.67
N LYS A 23 25.22 11.21 -3.97
CA LYS A 23 24.76 10.12 -4.86
C LYS A 23 25.06 8.74 -4.31
N ASP A 24 26.31 8.48 -3.94
CA ASP A 24 26.75 7.14 -3.50
C ASP A 24 26.08 6.74 -2.18
N GLU A 25 25.88 7.72 -1.29
CA GLU A 25 25.21 7.50 0.00
C GLU A 25 23.70 7.24 -0.21
N ILE A 26 23.06 7.95 -1.13
CA ILE A 26 21.67 7.73 -1.53
C ILE A 26 21.52 6.32 -2.10
N GLU A 27 22.38 5.92 -3.04
CA GLU A 27 22.33 4.58 -3.66
C GLU A 27 22.52 3.46 -2.64
N ARG A 28 23.35 3.68 -1.64
CA ARG A 28 23.66 2.71 -0.59
C ARG A 28 22.57 2.57 0.45
N ARG A 29 21.91 3.67 0.85
CA ARG A 29 20.97 3.69 1.99
C ARG A 29 19.50 3.64 1.58
N PHE A 30 19.14 4.17 0.44
CA PHE A 30 17.74 4.20 0.03
C PHE A 30 17.25 2.80 -0.31
N PRO A 31 16.18 2.31 0.35
CA PRO A 31 15.67 0.98 0.07
C PRO A 31 15.10 0.91 -1.35
N LYS A 32 15.44 -0.16 -2.07
CA LYS A 32 14.93 -0.42 -3.42
C LYS A 32 13.58 -1.12 -3.33
N LEU A 33 12.56 -0.36 -2.96
CA LEU A 33 11.18 -0.81 -2.82
C LEU A 33 10.30 -0.23 -3.93
N LEU A 34 9.26 -0.98 -4.28
CA LEU A 34 8.27 -0.54 -5.27
C LEU A 34 7.57 0.76 -4.85
N ARG A 35 7.28 0.91 -3.56
CA ARG A 35 6.70 2.12 -2.97
C ARG A 35 7.44 2.48 -1.68
N ARG A 36 7.81 3.74 -1.57
CA ARG A 36 8.45 4.30 -0.38
C ARG A 36 7.72 5.59 0.00
N VAL A 37 7.39 5.73 1.28
CA VAL A 37 6.61 6.85 1.82
C VAL A 37 7.28 7.56 3.01
N GLY A 38 8.43 7.07 3.48
CA GLY A 38 9.15 7.68 4.60
C GLY A 38 10.28 8.61 4.16
N GLY A 39 10.37 9.78 4.78
CA GLY A 39 11.41 10.78 4.53
C GLY A 39 11.26 11.54 3.21
N TYR A 40 12.23 12.40 2.93
CA TYR A 40 12.25 13.18 1.69
C TYR A 40 12.79 12.36 0.51
N ASN A 41 12.23 12.57 -0.67
CA ASN A 41 12.62 11.88 -1.89
C ASN A 41 13.87 12.49 -2.55
N ILE A 42 14.97 12.60 -1.80
CA ILE A 42 16.23 13.18 -2.31
C ILE A 42 16.88 12.31 -3.40
N ASP A 43 16.55 11.03 -3.48
CA ASP A 43 16.94 10.13 -4.58
C ASP A 43 16.42 10.60 -5.94
N GLN A 44 15.31 11.37 -5.97
CA GLN A 44 14.82 11.97 -7.22
C GLN A 44 15.73 13.05 -7.78
N LEU A 45 16.71 13.55 -6.99
CA LEU A 45 17.74 14.47 -7.45
C LEU A 45 18.87 13.78 -8.21
N THR A 46 19.00 12.46 -8.05
CA THR A 46 20.04 11.64 -8.73
C THR A 46 19.52 10.93 -9.98
N ALA A 47 18.22 11.05 -10.28
CA ALA A 47 17.62 10.47 -11.47
C ALA A 47 18.19 11.07 -12.76
N ASP A 48 18.16 10.31 -13.87
CA ASP A 48 18.62 10.76 -15.19
C ASP A 48 17.88 12.03 -15.67
N GLN A 49 16.60 12.12 -15.32
CA GLN A 49 15.75 13.30 -15.55
C GLN A 49 15.18 13.78 -14.21
N PRO A 50 15.91 14.61 -13.46
CA PRO A 50 15.47 15.08 -12.15
C PRO A 50 14.18 15.90 -12.25
N ASN A 51 13.22 15.60 -11.37
CA ASN A 51 11.99 16.34 -11.26
C ASN A 51 11.80 16.83 -9.81
N LEU A 52 11.98 18.14 -9.59
CA LEU A 52 11.86 18.72 -8.26
C LEU A 52 10.46 18.59 -7.65
N ALA A 53 9.41 18.44 -8.47
CA ALA A 53 8.07 18.17 -7.94
C ALA A 53 8.02 16.84 -7.19
N LYS A 54 8.78 15.82 -7.63
CA LYS A 54 8.86 14.53 -6.94
C LYS A 54 9.57 14.62 -5.58
N LEU A 55 10.50 15.57 -5.40
CA LEU A 55 11.13 15.86 -4.10
C LEU A 55 10.09 16.34 -3.08
N LEU A 56 9.05 17.06 -3.54
CA LEU A 56 8.00 17.62 -2.68
C LEU A 56 6.93 16.59 -2.28
N VAL A 57 6.84 15.48 -3.03
CA VAL A 57 5.88 14.40 -2.71
C VAL A 57 6.28 13.76 -1.37
N GLY A 58 5.32 13.66 -0.44
CA GLY A 58 5.56 13.10 0.89
C GLY A 58 6.27 14.05 1.87
N SER A 59 6.52 15.33 1.49
CA SER A 59 7.11 16.31 2.40
C SER A 59 6.14 16.92 3.41
N GLU A 60 4.85 16.65 3.28
CA GLU A 60 3.79 17.08 4.19
C GLU A 60 3.80 18.59 4.50
N GLY A 61 4.12 19.39 3.49
CA GLY A 61 4.21 20.86 3.63
C GLY A 61 5.49 21.40 4.29
N THR A 62 6.42 20.53 4.71
CA THR A 62 7.65 20.97 5.39
C THR A 62 8.70 21.59 4.46
N LEU A 63 8.67 21.25 3.17
CA LEU A 63 9.59 21.79 2.16
C LEU A 63 9.00 22.97 1.39
N ALA A 64 7.72 22.94 1.08
CA ALA A 64 7.04 23.99 0.32
C ALA A 64 5.52 23.93 0.51
N PHE A 65 4.87 25.05 0.20
CA PHE A 65 3.42 25.13 0.06
C PHE A 65 3.05 25.08 -1.44
N SER A 66 2.21 24.12 -1.83
CA SER A 66 1.79 23.96 -3.23
C SER A 66 0.50 24.73 -3.49
N THR A 67 0.56 25.73 -4.40
CA THR A 67 -0.63 26.50 -4.84
C THR A 67 -1.32 25.85 -6.05
N LYS A 68 -0.60 25.04 -6.81
CA LYS A 68 -1.12 24.29 -7.96
C LYS A 68 -0.39 22.95 -8.03
N VAL A 69 -1.15 21.88 -8.23
CA VAL A 69 -0.62 20.52 -8.41
C VAL A 69 -1.17 19.97 -9.73
N GLU A 70 -0.29 19.39 -10.54
CA GLU A 70 -0.63 18.69 -11.79
C GLU A 70 -0.25 17.22 -11.62
N LEU A 71 -1.22 16.32 -11.84
CA LEU A 71 -1.09 14.89 -11.60
C LEU A 71 -1.33 14.12 -12.90
N ALA A 72 -0.56 13.05 -13.10
CA ALA A 72 -0.87 12.04 -14.10
C ALA A 72 -2.03 11.17 -13.58
N LEU A 73 -3.07 11.04 -14.38
CA LEU A 73 -4.21 10.19 -14.06
C LEU A 73 -3.97 8.76 -14.55
N GLN A 74 -4.45 7.80 -13.76
CA GLN A 74 -4.49 6.40 -14.14
C GLN A 74 -5.91 6.00 -14.53
N ALA A 75 -6.05 5.13 -15.54
CA ALA A 75 -7.34 4.56 -15.90
C ALA A 75 -7.89 3.72 -14.73
N ILE A 76 -9.20 3.83 -14.48
CA ILE A 76 -9.85 2.97 -13.50
C ILE A 76 -10.02 1.58 -14.12
N PRO A 77 -9.49 0.51 -13.51
CA PRO A 77 -9.63 -0.84 -14.05
C PRO A 77 -11.09 -1.28 -14.06
N LYS A 78 -11.49 -1.98 -15.12
CA LYS A 78 -12.89 -2.42 -15.32
C LYS A 78 -13.28 -3.58 -14.41
N HIS A 79 -12.32 -4.45 -14.11
CA HIS A 79 -12.55 -5.69 -13.36
C HIS A 79 -11.60 -5.78 -12.18
N ARG A 80 -12.09 -6.39 -11.10
CA ARG A 80 -11.33 -6.66 -9.88
C ARG A 80 -11.71 -8.01 -9.33
N THR A 81 -10.74 -8.66 -8.70
CA THR A 81 -10.94 -9.85 -7.86
C THR A 81 -10.16 -9.68 -6.58
N LEU A 82 -10.66 -10.23 -5.48
CA LEU A 82 -10.03 -10.11 -4.17
C LEU A 82 -9.86 -11.50 -3.56
N GLY A 83 -8.63 -11.86 -3.20
CA GLY A 83 -8.31 -13.01 -2.39
C GLY A 83 -8.08 -12.59 -0.94
N ILE A 84 -8.79 -13.20 0.01
CA ILE A 84 -8.64 -12.95 1.44
C ILE A 84 -7.88 -14.13 2.02
N CYS A 85 -6.57 -13.96 2.19
CA CYS A 85 -5.67 -15.01 2.66
C CYS A 85 -5.62 -15.02 4.20
N HIS A 86 -5.80 -16.18 4.83
CA HIS A 86 -5.84 -16.35 6.27
C HIS A 86 -4.54 -16.96 6.80
N PHE A 87 -4.01 -16.39 7.87
CA PHE A 87 -2.76 -16.85 8.47
C PHE A 87 -2.93 -17.11 9.96
N PRO A 88 -2.43 -18.26 10.46
CA PRO A 88 -2.51 -18.62 11.89
C PRO A 88 -1.54 -17.80 12.75
N ARG A 89 -0.57 -17.10 12.14
CA ARG A 89 0.40 -16.24 12.81
C ARG A 89 0.70 -15.01 11.95
N PHE A 90 0.83 -13.86 12.59
CA PHE A 90 1.17 -12.60 11.93
C PHE A 90 2.45 -12.70 11.07
N TYR A 91 3.50 -13.31 11.62
CA TYR A 91 4.78 -13.47 10.90
C TYR A 91 4.63 -14.26 9.59
N ALA A 92 3.76 -15.28 9.59
CA ALA A 92 3.52 -16.07 8.38
C ALA A 92 2.89 -15.24 7.24
N ALA A 93 2.04 -14.25 7.58
CA ALA A 93 1.52 -13.31 6.59
C ALA A 93 2.62 -12.43 6.00
N MET A 94 3.54 -11.95 6.84
CA MET A 94 4.68 -11.16 6.39
C MET A 94 5.61 -11.96 5.47
N GLU A 95 5.90 -13.21 5.85
CA GLU A 95 6.74 -14.10 5.07
C GLU A 95 6.09 -14.44 3.72
N ALA A 96 4.80 -14.72 3.68
CA ALA A 96 4.07 -15.03 2.44
C ALA A 96 4.03 -13.83 1.46
N THR A 97 4.05 -12.60 1.96
CA THR A 97 3.97 -11.38 1.13
C THR A 97 5.06 -11.35 0.06
N GLN A 98 6.31 -11.75 0.36
CA GLN A 98 7.40 -11.79 -0.61
C GLN A 98 7.14 -12.71 -1.82
N HIS A 99 6.27 -13.70 -1.65
CA HIS A 99 5.87 -14.62 -2.71
C HIS A 99 4.64 -14.09 -3.45
N ILE A 100 3.66 -13.57 -2.70
CA ILE A 100 2.40 -13.03 -3.22
C ILE A 100 2.63 -11.86 -4.17
N VAL A 101 3.57 -10.96 -3.86
CA VAL A 101 3.88 -9.80 -4.72
C VAL A 101 4.41 -10.20 -6.10
N LYS A 102 4.92 -11.42 -6.28
CA LYS A 102 5.37 -11.93 -7.58
C LYS A 102 4.22 -12.25 -8.55
N LEU A 103 2.98 -12.35 -8.03
CA LEU A 103 1.77 -12.48 -8.84
C LEU A 103 1.27 -11.13 -9.38
N ASP A 104 2.02 -10.04 -9.14
CA ASP A 104 1.71 -8.67 -9.57
C ASP A 104 0.29 -8.20 -9.14
N PRO A 105 -0.04 -8.28 -7.83
CA PRO A 105 -1.31 -7.78 -7.33
C PRO A 105 -1.37 -6.25 -7.41
N SER A 106 -2.58 -5.71 -7.62
CA SER A 106 -2.83 -4.26 -7.57
C SER A 106 -2.81 -3.70 -6.14
N ALA A 107 -3.11 -4.54 -5.15
CA ALA A 107 -2.98 -4.22 -3.73
C ALA A 107 -2.71 -5.46 -2.89
N VAL A 108 -1.93 -5.30 -1.83
CA VAL A 108 -1.77 -6.26 -0.73
C VAL A 108 -1.88 -5.50 0.58
N GLU A 109 -2.94 -5.76 1.33
CA GLU A 109 -3.24 -5.05 2.57
C GLU A 109 -3.28 -6.03 3.74
N LEU A 110 -2.56 -5.69 4.80
CA LEU A 110 -2.54 -6.49 6.03
C LEU A 110 -3.67 -6.05 6.97
N VAL A 111 -4.37 -7.02 7.55
CA VAL A 111 -5.32 -6.82 8.64
C VAL A 111 -4.92 -7.77 9.77
N ASP A 112 -4.56 -7.25 10.92
CA ASP A 112 -4.16 -8.02 12.08
C ASP A 112 -5.36 -8.49 12.92
N ARG A 113 -5.10 -9.37 13.89
CA ARG A 113 -6.12 -9.89 14.82
C ARG A 113 -6.84 -8.78 15.57
N THR A 114 -6.12 -7.76 16.03
CA THR A 114 -6.72 -6.65 16.78
C THR A 114 -7.79 -5.96 15.96
N MET A 115 -7.48 -5.68 14.69
CA MET A 115 -8.43 -5.06 13.78
C MET A 115 -9.61 -5.98 13.47
N ILE A 116 -9.38 -7.29 13.31
CA ILE A 116 -10.44 -8.28 13.08
C ILE A 116 -11.40 -8.32 14.26
N ASP A 117 -10.88 -8.42 15.49
CA ASP A 117 -11.68 -8.52 16.72
C ASP A 117 -12.47 -7.21 16.97
N LEU A 118 -11.85 -6.06 16.76
CA LEU A 118 -12.53 -4.76 16.86
C LEU A 118 -13.66 -4.63 15.82
N ALA A 119 -13.41 -5.03 14.58
CA ALA A 119 -14.42 -4.98 13.52
C ALA A 119 -15.60 -5.94 13.82
N ARG A 120 -15.33 -7.12 14.36
CA ARG A 120 -16.36 -8.07 14.81
C ARG A 120 -17.20 -7.54 15.98
N ALA A 121 -16.62 -6.73 16.85
CA ALA A 121 -17.33 -6.14 17.98
C ALA A 121 -18.31 -5.03 17.57
N ILE A 122 -18.19 -4.48 16.36
CA ILE A 122 -19.06 -3.43 15.84
C ILE A 122 -20.25 -4.07 15.10
N PRO A 123 -21.50 -3.91 15.58
CA PRO A 123 -22.67 -4.59 15.00
C PRO A 123 -22.83 -4.37 13.50
N MET A 124 -22.52 -3.17 13.01
CA MET A 124 -22.63 -2.80 11.60
C MET A 124 -21.67 -3.62 10.70
N PHE A 125 -20.48 -3.97 11.18
CA PHE A 125 -19.46 -4.68 10.41
C PHE A 125 -19.51 -6.19 10.64
N LYS A 126 -20.05 -6.62 11.79
CA LYS A 126 -20.04 -8.04 12.19
C LYS A 126 -20.52 -8.99 11.09
N ALA A 127 -21.67 -8.68 10.50
CA ALA A 127 -22.26 -9.53 9.45
C ALA A 127 -21.39 -9.62 8.18
N THR A 128 -20.62 -8.58 7.85
CA THR A 128 -19.68 -8.58 6.74
C THR A 128 -18.41 -9.35 7.11
N VAL A 129 -17.84 -9.06 8.27
CA VAL A 129 -16.60 -9.70 8.76
C VAL A 129 -16.78 -11.21 8.87
N ASP A 130 -17.93 -11.67 9.43
CA ASP A 130 -18.24 -13.10 9.58
C ASP A 130 -18.39 -13.85 8.23
N LYS A 131 -18.56 -13.12 7.10
CA LYS A 131 -18.61 -13.73 5.76
C LYS A 131 -17.22 -14.00 5.17
N PHE A 132 -16.22 -13.21 5.55
CA PHE A 132 -14.90 -13.36 4.95
C PHE A 132 -13.80 -13.81 5.93
N VAL A 133 -14.01 -13.69 7.24
CA VAL A 133 -13.06 -14.19 8.24
C VAL A 133 -13.45 -15.58 8.67
N VAL A 134 -12.68 -16.57 8.20
CA VAL A 134 -12.85 -17.98 8.55
C VAL A 134 -11.98 -18.33 9.75
N GLY A 135 -12.59 -18.89 10.79
CA GLY A 135 -11.87 -19.28 12.02
C GLY A 135 -11.38 -18.09 12.83
N GLN A 136 -10.19 -18.24 13.40
CA GLN A 136 -9.53 -17.23 14.23
C GLN A 136 -8.10 -16.99 13.75
N PRO A 137 -7.92 -16.35 12.60
CA PRO A 137 -6.60 -16.04 12.09
C PRO A 137 -5.92 -14.92 12.94
N ASP A 138 -4.59 -14.93 13.03
CA ASP A 138 -3.82 -13.83 13.60
C ASP A 138 -3.68 -12.68 12.62
N ALA A 139 -3.74 -12.97 11.32
CA ALA A 139 -3.65 -11.97 10.27
C ALA A 139 -4.40 -12.41 9.01
N LEU A 140 -4.85 -11.42 8.25
CA LEU A 140 -5.32 -11.57 6.88
C LEU A 140 -4.43 -10.75 5.95
N LEU A 141 -4.27 -11.24 4.71
CA LEU A 141 -3.84 -10.41 3.60
C LEU A 141 -5.00 -10.28 2.60
N LEU A 142 -5.39 -9.05 2.33
CA LEU A 142 -6.33 -8.69 1.27
C LEU A 142 -5.52 -8.49 -0.01
N VAL A 143 -5.62 -9.40 -0.96
CA VAL A 143 -4.83 -9.41 -2.20
C VAL A 143 -5.77 -9.14 -3.36
N GLU A 144 -5.66 -7.93 -3.95
CA GLU A 144 -6.49 -7.52 -5.08
C GLU A 144 -5.74 -7.69 -6.40
N PHE A 145 -6.44 -8.21 -7.40
CA PHE A 145 -6.01 -8.15 -8.80
C PHE A 145 -7.01 -7.31 -9.58
N ALA A 146 -6.51 -6.33 -10.33
CA ALA A 146 -7.31 -5.42 -11.12
C ALA A 146 -6.78 -5.33 -12.56
N GLY A 147 -7.68 -5.10 -13.51
CA GLY A 147 -7.32 -5.00 -14.92
C GLY A 147 -8.54 -4.78 -15.83
N ASP A 148 -8.29 -4.75 -17.13
CA ASP A 148 -9.35 -4.59 -18.14
C ASP A 148 -9.90 -5.94 -18.64
N ASP A 149 -9.26 -7.05 -18.29
CA ASP A 149 -9.68 -8.41 -18.61
C ASP A 149 -10.08 -9.17 -17.35
N GLN A 150 -11.35 -9.55 -17.26
CA GLN A 150 -11.90 -10.32 -16.13
C GLN A 150 -11.30 -11.71 -16.04
N ALA A 151 -11.04 -12.36 -17.18
CA ALA A 151 -10.48 -13.71 -17.19
C ALA A 151 -9.06 -13.72 -16.61
N ASP A 152 -8.26 -12.71 -16.91
CA ASP A 152 -6.92 -12.55 -16.33
C ASP A 152 -6.98 -12.29 -14.82
N CYS A 153 -7.88 -11.44 -14.34
CA CYS A 153 -8.07 -11.21 -12.91
C CYS A 153 -8.45 -12.51 -12.17
N LEU A 154 -9.38 -13.30 -12.74
CA LEU A 154 -9.78 -14.60 -12.17
C LEU A 154 -8.63 -15.62 -12.20
N ARG A 155 -7.85 -15.66 -13.27
CA ARG A 155 -6.67 -16.53 -13.36
C ARG A 155 -5.67 -16.22 -12.26
N ARG A 156 -5.29 -14.95 -12.09
CA ARG A 156 -4.35 -14.52 -11.02
C ARG A 156 -4.89 -14.83 -9.61
N LEU A 157 -6.20 -14.74 -9.41
CA LEU A 157 -6.81 -15.17 -8.15
C LEU A 157 -6.63 -16.68 -7.93
N LYS A 158 -6.77 -17.51 -8.96
CA LYS A 158 -6.50 -18.95 -8.87
C LYS A 158 -5.02 -19.27 -8.66
N ASP A 159 -4.13 -18.51 -9.28
CA ASP A 159 -2.69 -18.62 -9.05
C ASP A 159 -2.34 -18.31 -7.58
N LEU A 160 -3.03 -17.31 -6.97
CA LEU A 160 -2.90 -17.02 -5.53
C LEU A 160 -3.36 -18.20 -4.67
N VAL A 161 -4.51 -18.83 -4.99
CA VAL A 161 -5.01 -20.01 -4.24
C VAL A 161 -3.99 -21.15 -4.30
N THR A 162 -3.42 -21.39 -5.48
CA THR A 162 -2.38 -22.41 -5.68
C THR A 162 -1.13 -22.09 -4.87
N LEU A 163 -0.63 -20.85 -4.98
CA LEU A 163 0.55 -20.39 -4.23
C LEU A 163 0.35 -20.54 -2.72
N MET A 164 -0.83 -20.20 -2.19
CA MET A 164 -1.12 -20.36 -0.76
C MET A 164 -1.08 -21.83 -0.34
N GLY A 165 -1.57 -22.75 -1.19
CA GLY A 165 -1.42 -24.19 -0.98
C GLY A 165 0.03 -24.64 -0.92
N ASP A 166 0.87 -24.18 -1.86
CA ASP A 166 2.30 -24.49 -1.95
C ASP A 166 3.09 -23.95 -0.75
N LEU A 167 2.64 -22.81 -0.19
CA LEU A 167 3.21 -22.23 1.04
C LEU A 167 2.76 -22.92 2.33
N GLY A 168 1.93 -23.97 2.23
CA GLY A 168 1.46 -24.73 3.39
C GLY A 168 0.16 -24.20 4.01
N PHE A 169 -0.61 -23.38 3.29
CA PHE A 169 -1.90 -22.82 3.71
C PHE A 169 -3.04 -23.25 2.76
N PRO A 170 -3.27 -24.58 2.54
CA PRO A 170 -4.32 -25.04 1.65
C PRO A 170 -5.72 -24.63 2.19
N GLY A 171 -6.60 -24.16 1.30
CA GLY A 171 -7.95 -23.74 1.68
C GLY A 171 -8.04 -22.46 2.51
N ALA A 172 -6.91 -21.72 2.68
CA ALA A 172 -6.85 -20.51 3.48
C ALA A 172 -7.22 -19.22 2.70
N VAL A 173 -7.76 -19.33 1.49
CA VAL A 173 -8.16 -18.18 0.68
C VAL A 173 -9.68 -18.16 0.50
N VAL A 174 -10.31 -17.07 0.90
CA VAL A 174 -11.68 -16.73 0.51
C VAL A 174 -11.63 -15.92 -0.78
N GLU A 175 -12.24 -16.46 -1.85
CA GLU A 175 -12.27 -15.81 -3.16
C GLU A 175 -13.49 -14.89 -3.26
N ALA A 176 -13.27 -13.59 -3.29
CA ALA A 176 -14.31 -12.58 -3.47
C ALA A 176 -14.32 -12.09 -4.92
N THR A 177 -15.21 -12.62 -5.73
CA THR A 177 -15.40 -12.26 -7.14
C THR A 177 -16.62 -11.36 -7.35
N ASP A 178 -17.55 -11.30 -6.42
CA ASP A 178 -18.70 -10.39 -6.45
C ASP A 178 -18.29 -8.98 -6.09
N PRO A 179 -18.57 -7.97 -6.95
CA PRO A 179 -18.15 -6.59 -6.70
C PRO A 179 -18.80 -5.95 -5.46
N GLY A 180 -20.01 -6.39 -5.10
CA GLY A 180 -20.69 -5.90 -3.89
C GLY A 180 -19.99 -6.41 -2.63
N PHE A 181 -19.60 -7.68 -2.63
CA PHE A 181 -18.86 -8.27 -1.53
C PHE A 181 -17.44 -7.66 -1.40
N GLN A 182 -16.75 -7.47 -2.51
CA GLN A 182 -15.44 -6.78 -2.50
C GLN A 182 -15.53 -5.39 -1.87
N ARG A 183 -16.51 -4.57 -2.28
CA ARG A 183 -16.74 -3.24 -1.69
C ARG A 183 -16.98 -3.34 -0.19
N ALA A 184 -17.84 -4.27 0.27
CA ALA A 184 -18.13 -4.44 1.68
C ALA A 184 -16.87 -4.80 2.50
N VAL A 185 -15.95 -5.62 1.97
CA VAL A 185 -14.67 -5.94 2.60
C VAL A 185 -13.78 -4.68 2.67
N TRP A 186 -13.67 -3.94 1.57
CA TRP A 186 -12.88 -2.71 1.53
C TRP A 186 -13.45 -1.61 2.42
N ASP A 187 -14.78 -1.52 2.57
CA ASP A 187 -15.44 -0.56 3.48
C ASP A 187 -15.06 -0.85 4.94
N VAL A 188 -15.05 -2.13 5.35
CA VAL A 188 -14.55 -2.52 6.68
C VAL A 188 -13.09 -2.10 6.86
N ARG A 189 -12.22 -2.36 5.86
CA ARG A 189 -10.80 -1.97 5.90
C ARG A 189 -10.63 -0.45 5.97
N ALA A 190 -11.39 0.30 5.19
CA ALA A 190 -11.33 1.76 5.17
C ALA A 190 -11.71 2.40 6.52
N GLN A 191 -12.62 1.78 7.27
CA GLN A 191 -12.98 2.21 8.63
C GLN A 191 -11.95 1.81 9.69
N GLY A 192 -10.90 1.06 9.31
CA GLY A 192 -9.90 0.53 10.24
C GLY A 192 -9.27 1.58 11.13
N LEU A 193 -8.88 2.74 10.58
CA LEU A 193 -8.32 3.84 11.36
C LEU A 193 -9.33 4.35 12.41
N ASN A 194 -10.58 4.58 12.00
CA ASN A 194 -11.63 5.05 12.92
C ASN A 194 -11.90 4.02 14.01
N ILE A 195 -11.92 2.74 13.67
CA ILE A 195 -12.10 1.63 14.61
C ILE A 195 -10.95 1.61 15.62
N MET A 196 -9.70 1.67 15.17
CA MET A 196 -8.53 1.69 16.03
C MET A 196 -8.47 2.93 16.92
N MET A 197 -8.81 4.10 16.39
CA MET A 197 -8.86 5.35 17.17
C MET A 197 -9.95 5.36 18.23
N SER A 198 -10.96 4.50 18.12
CA SER A 198 -12.02 4.34 19.13
C SER A 198 -11.59 3.47 20.32
N MET A 199 -10.45 2.80 20.27
CA MET A 199 -9.92 1.99 21.37
C MET A 199 -9.76 2.83 22.63
N LYS A 200 -10.20 2.28 23.77
CA LYS A 200 -9.96 2.86 25.09
C LYS A 200 -8.61 2.39 25.63
N GLY A 201 -7.81 3.31 26.13
CA GLY A 201 -6.50 3.00 26.71
C GLY A 201 -5.41 3.98 26.28
N GLU A 202 -4.21 3.85 26.88
CA GLU A 202 -3.07 4.76 26.63
C GLU A 202 -2.30 4.40 25.33
N GLY A 203 -2.30 3.12 24.97
CA GLY A 203 -1.63 2.65 23.74
C GLY A 203 -2.54 2.71 22.54
N LYS A 204 -2.49 3.79 21.74
CA LYS A 204 -3.15 3.81 20.43
C LYS A 204 -2.22 3.26 19.37
N PRO A 205 -2.72 2.43 18.44
CA PRO A 205 -1.91 1.97 17.33
C PRO A 205 -1.47 3.16 16.48
N VAL A 206 -0.23 3.07 15.99
CA VAL A 206 0.31 4.01 15.02
C VAL A 206 0.02 3.45 13.64
N SER A 207 -0.61 4.25 12.77
CA SER A 207 -0.85 3.89 11.37
C SER A 207 0.38 4.15 10.51
#